data_6360c6ba83e981eab9eaf095cb817c12
#
_entry.id   6360c6ba83e981eab9eaf095cb817c12
#
_cell.length_a   1.000
_cell.length_b   1.000
_cell.length_c   1.000
_cell.angle_alpha   90.00
_cell.angle_beta   90.00
_cell.angle_gamma   90.00
#
_symmetry.space_group_name_H-M   'P 1'
#
loop_
_entity.id
_entity.type
_entity.pdbx_description
1 polymer ?
#
loop_
_entity_poly.entity_id
_entity_poly.type
_entity_poly.pdbx_seq_one_letter_code
_entity_poly.pdbx_strand_id
1 'polypeptide(L)'
;MNNRISISVILIYASLCLSGQVNDDSIRQIVLENNVTDSLYVFGEWNETEGTETHLRYLGTITSPKGILKIITSSWFWGPSKRATSRILLFNEQNEFLGNYYVSMTYDLPEKIENNQVVFLHSNTDDCDKKKVTRLSFESGIPDAFFLECKDGNGDLYKFDQEH
;
A
#
# COMPACT_ATOMS: atom_id res chain seq x y z
N MET A 1 39.75 -14.51 59.38
CA MET A 1 38.56 -13.74 59.14
C MET A 1 38.37 -13.59 57.64
N ASN A 2 37.52 -14.43 57.01
CA ASN A 2 37.31 -14.44 55.57
C ASN A 2 36.01 -13.68 55.27
N ASN A 3 36.13 -12.48 54.71
CA ASN A 3 35.00 -11.72 54.18
C ASN A 3 34.62 -12.27 52.79
N ARG A 4 33.47 -12.94 52.70
CA ARG A 4 32.84 -13.28 51.44
C ARG A 4 31.96 -12.12 51.00
N ILE A 5 32.38 -11.46 49.93
CA ILE A 5 31.57 -10.44 49.27
C ILE A 5 30.59 -11.19 48.35
N SER A 6 29.27 -11.16 48.72
CA SER A 6 28.19 -11.65 47.86
C SER A 6 27.87 -10.58 46.83
N ILE A 7 28.18 -10.83 45.57
CA ILE A 7 27.76 -10.01 44.43
C ILE A 7 26.38 -10.48 44.03
N SER A 8 25.34 -9.69 44.38
CA SER A 8 23.97 -9.88 43.88
C SER A 8 23.90 -9.34 42.47
N VAL A 9 23.80 -10.24 41.50
CA VAL A 9 23.52 -9.87 40.11
C VAL A 9 21.99 -9.59 40.00
N ILE A 10 21.61 -8.32 39.88
CA ILE A 10 20.26 -7.90 39.58
C ILE A 10 20.08 -8.03 38.07
N LEU A 11 19.39 -9.09 37.62
CA LEU A 11 18.90 -9.20 36.25
C LEU A 11 17.72 -8.22 36.07
N ILE A 12 17.98 -7.09 35.42
CA ILE A 12 16.92 -6.21 34.94
C ILE A 12 16.36 -6.82 33.65
N TYR A 13 15.22 -7.47 33.76
CA TYR A 13 14.40 -7.82 32.59
C TYR A 13 13.79 -6.51 32.06
N ALA A 14 14.42 -5.90 31.07
CA ALA A 14 13.80 -4.91 30.23
C ALA A 14 12.80 -5.65 29.32
N SER A 15 11.53 -5.65 29.71
CA SER A 15 10.44 -6.01 28.82
C SER A 15 10.35 -4.93 27.73
N LEU A 16 11.03 -5.15 26.62
CA LEU A 16 10.78 -4.44 25.38
C LEU A 16 9.40 -4.86 24.90
N CYS A 17 8.38 -4.09 25.28
CA CYS A 17 7.12 -4.05 24.53
C CYS A 17 7.48 -3.50 23.13
N LEU A 18 7.85 -4.36 22.23
CA LEU A 18 7.77 -4.12 20.79
C LEU A 18 6.27 -4.05 20.49
N SER A 19 5.67 -2.87 20.64
CA SER A 19 4.49 -2.53 19.89
C SER A 19 4.93 -2.52 18.43
N GLY A 20 4.74 -3.67 17.78
CA GLY A 20 5.14 -3.86 16.41
C GLY A 20 4.28 -3.01 15.50
N GLN A 21 4.70 -1.77 15.24
CA GLN A 21 4.43 -1.18 13.95
C GLN A 21 5.10 -2.11 12.94
N VAL A 22 4.27 -2.86 12.22
CA VAL A 22 4.77 -3.63 11.08
C VAL A 22 5.44 -2.60 10.19
N ASN A 23 6.76 -2.72 10.01
CA ASN A 23 7.51 -1.79 9.17
C ASN A 23 6.94 -1.93 7.76
N ASP A 24 6.25 -0.91 7.29
CA ASP A 24 5.59 -0.88 5.98
C ASP A 24 6.53 -1.29 4.85
N ASP A 25 7.80 -0.95 4.95
CA ASP A 25 8.80 -1.32 3.94
C ASP A 25 9.06 -2.82 3.91
N SER A 26 9.10 -3.50 5.05
CA SER A 26 9.37 -4.93 5.11
C SER A 26 8.26 -5.76 4.49
N ILE A 27 6.99 -5.41 4.71
CA ILE A 27 5.86 -6.12 4.11
C ILE A 27 5.73 -5.85 2.61
N ARG A 28 6.07 -4.62 2.16
CA ARG A 28 6.15 -4.27 0.74
C ARG A 28 7.20 -5.09 0.02
N GLN A 29 8.39 -5.25 0.61
CA GLN A 29 9.47 -6.07 0.05
C GLN A 29 9.06 -7.55 -0.09
N ILE A 30 8.38 -8.13 0.90
CA ILE A 30 7.83 -9.50 0.81
C ILE A 30 6.93 -9.66 -0.43
N VAL A 31 6.04 -8.69 -0.68
CA VAL A 31 5.14 -8.73 -1.83
C VAL A 31 5.90 -8.59 -3.15
N LEU A 32 6.89 -7.68 -3.21
CA LEU A 32 7.71 -7.44 -4.40
C LEU A 32 8.62 -8.63 -4.74
N GLU A 33 9.17 -9.30 -3.73
CA GLU A 33 10.02 -10.50 -3.90
C GLU A 33 9.21 -11.69 -4.40
N ASN A 34 8.02 -11.90 -3.85
CA ASN A 34 7.12 -12.96 -4.30
C ASN A 34 6.65 -12.74 -5.74
N ASN A 35 6.42 -11.50 -6.16
CA ASN A 35 6.11 -11.08 -7.53
C ASN A 35 4.97 -11.88 -8.19
N VAL A 36 3.96 -12.24 -7.41
CA VAL A 36 2.80 -13.00 -7.91
C VAL A 36 1.68 -12.03 -8.28
N THR A 37 1.47 -11.86 -9.58
CA THR A 37 0.44 -10.94 -10.10
C THR A 37 -0.93 -11.30 -9.56
N ASP A 38 -1.68 -10.27 -9.18
CA ASP A 38 -3.05 -10.32 -8.68
C ASP A 38 -3.23 -11.00 -7.31
N SER A 39 -2.13 -11.27 -6.61
CA SER A 39 -2.17 -11.88 -5.28
C SER A 39 -2.36 -10.84 -4.19
N LEU A 40 -3.32 -11.12 -3.29
CA LEU A 40 -3.59 -10.35 -2.09
C LEU A 40 -2.80 -10.91 -0.91
N TYR A 41 -2.07 -10.02 -0.24
CA TYR A 41 -1.35 -10.31 1.01
C TYR A 41 -1.99 -9.51 2.14
N VAL A 42 -2.26 -10.16 3.27
CA VAL A 42 -2.86 -9.54 4.45
C VAL A 42 -1.87 -9.62 5.60
N PHE A 43 -1.59 -8.49 6.23
CA PHE A 43 -0.67 -8.36 7.35
C PHE A 43 -1.38 -7.70 8.54
N GLY A 44 -1.20 -8.26 9.73
CA GLY A 44 -1.89 -7.83 10.93
C GLY A 44 -3.34 -8.33 10.99
N GLU A 45 -4.06 -7.88 11.99
CA GLU A 45 -5.47 -8.19 12.21
C GLU A 45 -6.14 -6.95 12.82
N TRP A 46 -7.13 -6.42 12.12
CA TRP A 46 -7.89 -5.29 12.63
C TRP A 46 -8.80 -5.71 13.78
N ASN A 47 -8.89 -4.87 14.79
CA ASN A 47 -9.90 -4.96 15.85
C ASN A 47 -10.33 -3.55 16.29
N GLU A 48 -11.41 -3.47 17.06
CA GLU A 48 -12.03 -2.20 17.48
C GLU A 48 -11.18 -1.37 18.47
N THR A 49 -10.13 -1.95 19.06
CA THR A 49 -9.31 -1.26 20.07
C THR A 49 -8.03 -0.68 19.50
N GLU A 50 -7.08 -1.51 19.12
CA GLU A 50 -5.73 -1.09 18.70
C GLU A 50 -5.22 -1.83 17.47
N GLY A 51 -5.92 -2.87 17.00
CA GLY A 51 -5.48 -3.68 15.88
C GLY A 51 -5.56 -2.93 14.55
N THR A 52 -4.53 -3.12 13.72
CA THR A 52 -4.50 -2.62 12.36
C THR A 52 -4.25 -3.75 11.39
N GLU A 53 -4.77 -3.62 10.17
CA GLU A 53 -4.65 -4.63 9.12
C GLU A 53 -4.25 -3.96 7.82
N THR A 54 -3.25 -4.49 7.14
CA THR A 54 -2.76 -3.96 5.86
C THR A 54 -2.98 -5.00 4.76
N HIS A 55 -3.68 -4.59 3.72
CA HIS A 55 -3.87 -5.37 2.51
C HIS A 55 -2.94 -4.82 1.42
N LEU A 56 -2.06 -5.66 0.89
CA LEU A 56 -1.21 -5.35 -0.25
C LEU A 56 -1.56 -6.29 -1.41
N ARG A 57 -1.81 -5.73 -2.60
CA ARG A 57 -2.06 -6.52 -3.81
C ARG A 57 -1.06 -6.11 -4.89
N TYR A 58 -0.27 -7.06 -5.35
CA TYR A 58 0.64 -6.85 -6.46
C TYR A 58 -0.12 -6.92 -7.78
N LEU A 59 -0.28 -5.78 -8.46
CA LEU A 59 -0.98 -5.73 -9.74
C LEU A 59 -0.13 -6.21 -10.91
N GLY A 60 1.18 -6.08 -10.83
CA GLY A 60 2.10 -6.44 -11.89
C GLY A 60 3.05 -5.31 -12.27
N THR A 61 3.52 -5.34 -13.52
CA THR A 61 4.50 -4.41 -14.05
C THR A 61 3.95 -3.59 -15.22
N ILE A 62 4.50 -2.38 -15.36
CA ILE A 62 4.27 -1.47 -16.49
C ILE A 62 5.62 -1.03 -17.05
N THR A 63 5.74 -1.00 -18.38
CA THR A 63 6.89 -0.41 -19.05
C THR A 63 6.70 1.09 -19.19
N SER A 64 7.69 1.85 -18.76
CA SER A 64 7.76 3.31 -18.90
C SER A 64 9.04 3.71 -19.62
N PRO A 65 9.18 4.98 -20.05
CA PRO A 65 10.43 5.47 -20.69
C PRO A 65 11.66 5.38 -19.77
N LYS A 66 11.46 5.29 -18.45
CA LYS A 66 12.52 5.19 -17.45
C LYS A 66 12.78 3.75 -16.97
N GLY A 67 12.15 2.75 -17.58
CA GLY A 67 12.27 1.34 -17.21
C GLY A 67 10.97 0.74 -16.71
N ILE A 68 11.07 -0.41 -16.06
CA ILE A 68 9.93 -1.17 -15.53
C ILE A 68 9.49 -0.55 -14.21
N LEU A 69 8.19 -0.33 -14.08
CA LEU A 69 7.52 0.05 -12.84
C LEU A 69 6.75 -1.15 -12.30
N LYS A 70 6.87 -1.42 -11.01
CA LYS A 70 6.06 -2.39 -10.28
C LYS A 70 4.95 -1.65 -9.53
N ILE A 71 3.73 -2.14 -9.62
CA ILE A 71 2.54 -1.50 -9.05
C ILE A 71 1.96 -2.38 -7.95
N ILE A 72 1.82 -1.81 -6.75
CA ILE A 72 1.13 -2.42 -5.62
C ILE A 72 -0.02 -1.51 -5.19
N THR A 73 -1.20 -2.07 -4.95
CA THR A 73 -2.24 -1.37 -4.20
C THR A 73 -2.11 -1.69 -2.72
N SER A 74 -2.37 -0.68 -1.88
CA SER A 74 -2.32 -0.79 -0.44
C SER A 74 -3.61 -0.26 0.18
N SER A 75 -4.17 -1.00 1.14
CA SER A 75 -5.25 -0.53 2.01
C SER A 75 -4.89 -0.83 3.45
N TRP A 76 -4.71 0.22 4.25
CA TRP A 76 -4.43 0.12 5.68
C TRP A 76 -5.71 0.42 6.45
N PHE A 77 -6.20 -0.56 7.22
CA PHE A 77 -7.39 -0.46 8.05
C PHE A 77 -7.00 -0.16 9.49
N TRP A 78 -7.67 0.83 10.10
CA TRP A 78 -7.33 1.33 11.42
C TRP A 78 -8.53 1.97 12.14
N GLY A 79 -8.35 2.16 13.45
CA GLY A 79 -9.32 2.82 14.32
C GLY A 79 -10.61 2.02 14.55
N PRO A 80 -11.45 2.44 15.52
CA PRO A 80 -12.63 1.69 15.95
C PRO A 80 -13.67 1.47 14.83
N SER A 81 -13.72 2.40 13.87
CA SER A 81 -14.69 2.35 12.75
C SER A 81 -14.15 1.65 11.51
N LYS A 82 -13.03 0.94 11.61
CA LYS A 82 -12.36 0.28 10.47
C LYS A 82 -12.16 1.23 9.28
N ARG A 83 -11.60 2.42 9.55
CA ARG A 83 -11.27 3.37 8.49
C ARG A 83 -10.18 2.78 7.59
N ALA A 84 -10.17 3.19 6.33
CA ALA A 84 -9.14 2.78 5.38
C ALA A 84 -8.31 3.98 4.90
N THR A 85 -7.01 3.75 4.75
CA THR A 85 -6.09 4.62 4.00
C THR A 85 -5.61 3.82 2.81
N SER A 86 -5.89 4.29 1.60
CA SER A 86 -5.60 3.54 0.38
C SER A 86 -4.59 4.26 -0.50
N ARG A 87 -3.66 3.50 -1.09
CA ARG A 87 -2.60 4.02 -1.95
C ARG A 87 -2.31 3.11 -3.12
N ILE A 88 -1.85 3.72 -4.21
CA ILE A 88 -1.22 3.04 -5.33
C ILE A 88 0.27 3.31 -5.21
N LEU A 89 1.05 2.29 -4.87
CA LEU A 89 2.48 2.37 -4.61
C LEU A 89 3.25 2.02 -5.89
N LEU A 90 4.25 2.81 -6.22
CA LEU A 90 5.11 2.60 -7.37
C LEU A 90 6.54 2.29 -6.93
N PHE A 91 7.10 1.26 -7.55
CA PHE A 91 8.49 0.84 -7.33
C PHE A 91 9.20 0.69 -8.67
N ASN A 92 10.51 0.88 -8.67
CA ASN A 92 11.32 0.56 -9.83
C ASN A 92 11.63 -0.95 -9.94
N GLU A 93 12.37 -1.34 -10.96
CA GLU A 93 12.78 -2.73 -11.19
C GLU A 93 13.59 -3.32 -10.02
N GLN A 94 14.36 -2.49 -9.30
CA GLN A 94 15.17 -2.85 -8.15
C GLN A 94 14.39 -2.90 -6.84
N ASN A 95 13.05 -2.76 -6.86
CA ASN A 95 12.17 -2.68 -5.70
C ASN A 95 12.36 -1.42 -4.85
N GLU A 96 12.97 -0.37 -5.40
CA GLU A 96 13.07 0.91 -4.70
C GLU A 96 11.76 1.69 -4.85
N PHE A 97 11.28 2.25 -3.75
CA PHE A 97 10.05 3.04 -3.72
C PHE A 97 10.23 4.36 -4.46
N LEU A 98 9.32 4.67 -5.38
CA LEU A 98 9.34 5.89 -6.19
C LEU A 98 8.33 6.94 -5.72
N GLY A 99 7.30 6.51 -5.01
CA GLY A 99 6.21 7.36 -4.56
C GLY A 99 4.85 6.67 -4.67
N ASN A 100 3.79 7.43 -4.45
CA ASN A 100 2.44 6.89 -4.42
C ASN A 100 1.38 7.89 -4.90
N TYR A 101 0.20 7.37 -5.24
CA TYR A 101 -1.03 8.15 -5.27
C TYR A 101 -1.86 7.78 -4.06
N TYR A 102 -2.20 8.75 -3.22
CA TYR A 102 -3.18 8.59 -2.16
C TYR A 102 -4.58 8.64 -2.75
N VAL A 103 -5.37 7.56 -2.60
CA VAL A 103 -6.74 7.49 -3.11
C VAL A 103 -7.75 7.50 -1.98
N SER A 104 -8.92 8.12 -2.22
CA SER A 104 -9.88 8.43 -1.16
C SER A 104 -10.53 7.20 -0.57
N MET A 105 -10.87 6.22 -1.40
CA MET A 105 -11.63 5.03 -1.01
C MET A 105 -10.96 3.75 -1.50
N THR A 106 -11.22 2.63 -0.83
CA THR A 106 -10.72 1.33 -1.26
C THR A 106 -11.24 0.90 -2.62
N TYR A 107 -12.46 1.30 -2.98
CA TYR A 107 -13.04 1.02 -4.29
C TYR A 107 -12.53 1.92 -5.43
N ASP A 108 -11.73 2.96 -5.10
CA ASP A 108 -11.01 3.79 -6.08
C ASP A 108 -9.65 3.19 -6.44
N LEU A 109 -9.25 2.08 -5.81
CA LEU A 109 -8.05 1.37 -6.20
C LEU A 109 -8.23 0.71 -7.56
N PRO A 110 -7.14 0.63 -8.37
CA PRO A 110 -7.21 -0.01 -9.67
C PRO A 110 -7.47 -1.52 -9.56
N GLU A 111 -8.18 -2.05 -10.55
CA GLU A 111 -8.55 -3.46 -10.60
C GLU A 111 -7.44 -4.33 -11.20
N LYS A 112 -6.77 -3.83 -12.23
CA LYS A 112 -5.77 -4.62 -12.98
C LYS A 112 -4.82 -3.76 -13.80
N ILE A 113 -3.80 -4.42 -14.37
CA ILE A 113 -3.01 -3.90 -15.48
C ILE A 113 -3.46 -4.59 -16.77
N GLU A 114 -3.73 -3.81 -17.80
CA GLU A 114 -4.13 -4.30 -19.11
C GLU A 114 -3.55 -3.41 -20.21
N ASN A 115 -2.92 -4.01 -21.24
CA ASN A 115 -2.30 -3.27 -22.33
C ASN A 115 -1.32 -2.17 -21.86
N ASN A 116 -0.48 -2.48 -20.88
CA ASN A 116 0.50 -1.56 -20.29
C ASN A 116 -0.12 -0.30 -19.65
N GLN A 117 -1.36 -0.39 -19.17
CA GLN A 117 -2.10 0.66 -18.47
C GLN A 117 -2.68 0.14 -17.17
N VAL A 118 -2.74 0.98 -16.14
CA VAL A 118 -3.49 0.71 -14.93
C VAL A 118 -4.97 1.00 -15.18
N VAL A 119 -5.83 0.04 -14.88
CA VAL A 119 -7.26 0.07 -15.19
C VAL A 119 -8.10 0.17 -13.92
N PHE A 120 -8.97 1.17 -13.88
CA PHE A 120 -9.92 1.40 -12.82
C PHE A 120 -11.33 1.07 -13.30
N LEU A 121 -12.04 0.28 -12.50
CA LEU A 121 -13.42 -0.11 -12.72
C LEU A 121 -14.25 0.24 -11.48
N HIS A 122 -15.49 0.69 -11.67
CA HIS A 122 -16.39 1.00 -10.56
C HIS A 122 -17.31 -0.19 -10.20
N SER A 123 -16.77 -1.41 -10.23
CA SER A 123 -17.54 -2.64 -9.99
C SER A 123 -18.05 -2.75 -8.55
N ASN A 124 -17.34 -2.16 -7.59
CA ASN A 124 -17.55 -2.34 -6.16
C ASN A 124 -18.24 -1.14 -5.48
N THR A 125 -18.81 -0.22 -6.25
CA THR A 125 -19.60 0.91 -5.72
C THR A 125 -20.85 1.13 -6.54
N ASP A 126 -21.94 1.50 -5.89
CA ASP A 126 -23.19 1.90 -6.54
C ASP A 126 -23.28 3.43 -6.78
N ASP A 127 -22.34 4.20 -6.23
CA ASP A 127 -22.29 5.65 -6.35
C ASP A 127 -21.77 6.11 -7.72
N CYS A 128 -20.93 5.30 -8.35
CA CYS A 128 -20.34 5.60 -9.66
C CYS A 128 -20.99 4.82 -10.81
N ASP A 129 -20.83 5.30 -12.03
CA ASP A 129 -21.28 4.60 -13.23
C ASP A 129 -20.36 3.37 -13.49
N LYS A 130 -20.90 2.18 -13.29
CA LYS A 130 -20.19 0.89 -13.48
C LYS A 130 -19.68 0.65 -14.91
N LYS A 131 -20.14 1.44 -15.89
CA LYS A 131 -19.67 1.37 -17.27
C LYS A 131 -18.45 2.24 -17.53
N LYS A 132 -18.12 3.15 -16.61
CA LYS A 132 -16.94 3.99 -16.72
C LYS A 132 -15.67 3.18 -16.46
N VAL A 133 -14.69 3.37 -17.34
CA VAL A 133 -13.39 2.74 -17.25
C VAL A 133 -12.34 3.84 -17.39
N THR A 134 -11.57 4.06 -16.33
CA THR A 134 -10.42 4.97 -16.38
C THR A 134 -9.15 4.16 -16.63
N ARG A 135 -8.29 4.65 -17.53
CA ARG A 135 -7.02 4.03 -17.88
C ARG A 135 -5.89 5.02 -17.63
N LEU A 136 -4.95 4.67 -16.78
CA LEU A 136 -3.77 5.47 -16.48
C LEU A 136 -2.57 4.92 -17.26
N SER A 137 -2.04 5.74 -18.18
CA SER A 137 -0.88 5.41 -18.99
C SER A 137 0.41 5.99 -18.40
N PHE A 138 1.49 5.23 -18.54
CA PHE A 138 2.84 5.60 -18.11
C PHE A 138 3.79 5.78 -19.32
N GLU A 139 3.26 5.89 -20.52
CA GLU A 139 4.05 6.04 -21.76
C GLU A 139 4.91 7.32 -21.78
N SER A 140 4.50 8.36 -21.07
CA SER A 140 5.27 9.60 -20.92
C SER A 140 6.02 9.69 -19.57
N GLY A 141 6.04 8.62 -18.80
CA GLY A 141 6.57 8.57 -17.42
C GLY A 141 5.46 8.46 -16.39
N ILE A 142 5.80 8.66 -15.11
CA ILE A 142 4.82 8.67 -14.01
C ILE A 142 4.03 9.97 -14.11
N PRO A 143 2.70 9.94 -14.28
CA PRO A 143 1.88 11.14 -14.33
C PRO A 143 1.88 11.89 -12.99
N ASP A 144 2.02 13.22 -13.01
CA ASP A 144 1.95 14.05 -11.81
C ASP A 144 0.56 13.98 -11.14
N ALA A 145 -0.49 13.71 -11.93
CA ALA A 145 -1.84 13.51 -11.45
C ALA A 145 -2.68 12.75 -12.47
N PHE A 146 -3.76 12.12 -11.99
CA PHE A 146 -4.81 11.56 -12.84
C PHE A 146 -6.19 11.85 -12.27
N PHE A 147 -7.18 11.95 -13.17
CA PHE A 147 -8.58 12.13 -12.80
C PHE A 147 -9.31 10.79 -12.90
N LEU A 148 -9.95 10.37 -11.81
CA LEU A 148 -10.81 9.19 -11.76
C LEU A 148 -12.27 9.65 -11.86
N GLU A 149 -12.85 9.53 -13.07
CA GLU A 149 -14.25 9.89 -13.29
C GLU A 149 -15.17 8.86 -12.65
N CYS A 150 -16.08 9.32 -11.82
CA CYS A 150 -17.10 8.49 -11.16
C CYS A 150 -18.42 8.50 -11.95
N LYS A 151 -19.06 9.67 -12.10
CA LYS A 151 -20.36 9.80 -12.76
C LYS A 151 -20.58 11.23 -13.27
N ASP A 152 -21.17 11.36 -14.47
CA ASP A 152 -21.60 12.65 -15.04
C ASP A 152 -20.51 13.73 -15.08
N GLY A 153 -19.25 13.32 -15.32
CA GLY A 153 -18.10 14.22 -15.34
C GLY A 153 -17.55 14.57 -13.95
N ASN A 154 -18.17 14.09 -12.88
CA ASN A 154 -17.65 14.23 -11.52
C ASN A 154 -16.69 13.09 -11.19
N GLY A 155 -15.74 13.37 -10.31
CA GLY A 155 -14.74 12.39 -9.88
C GLY A 155 -13.66 13.05 -9.03
N ASP A 156 -12.58 12.32 -8.77
CA ASP A 156 -11.49 12.74 -7.92
C ASP A 156 -10.19 12.92 -8.71
N LEU A 157 -9.42 13.94 -8.34
CA LEU A 157 -8.08 14.18 -8.87
C LEU A 157 -7.05 13.68 -7.87
N TYR A 158 -6.30 12.64 -8.25
CA TYR A 158 -5.24 12.07 -7.45
C TYR A 158 -3.87 12.55 -7.95
N LYS A 159 -3.03 13.03 -7.03
CA LYS A 159 -1.69 13.54 -7.33
C LYS A 159 -0.63 12.53 -6.91
N PHE A 160 0.44 12.47 -7.68
CA PHE A 160 1.61 11.69 -7.33
C PHE A 160 2.40 12.40 -6.25
N ASP A 161 2.72 11.68 -5.18
CA ASP A 161 3.53 12.12 -4.07
C ASP A 161 4.83 11.31 -4.04
N GLN A 162 5.96 12.02 -4.14
CA GLN A 162 7.29 11.48 -3.93
C GLN A 162 7.64 11.73 -2.45
N GLU A 163 7.29 10.78 -1.58
CA GLU A 163 7.77 10.82 -0.20
C GLU A 163 9.32 10.73 -0.22
N HIS A 164 9.95 11.75 0.34
CA HIS A 164 11.39 11.82 0.56
C HIS A 164 11.76 11.27 1.94
#